data_24bc4765f250da83282bba1ba58a65bc
#
_entry.id   24bc4765f250da83282bba1ba58a65bc
#
_cell.length_a   1.000
_cell.length_b   1.000
_cell.length_c   1.000
_cell.angle_alpha   90.00
_cell.angle_beta   90.00
_cell.angle_gamma   90.00
#
_symmetry.space_group_name_H-M   'P 1'
#
loop_
_entity.id
_entity.type
_entity.pdbx_description
1 polymer ?
#
loop_
_entity_poly.entity_id
_entity_poly.type
_entity_poly.pdbx_seq_one_letter_code
_entity_poly.pdbx_strand_id
1 'polypeptide(L)'
;MLPANYQICQLEPSHYEAIIAICELVYPTETPYTVEELEDHRQIFPQGQFVAMDVTRNEVAGVHFTLRLRMIDFHIDDSWDVLTAGGSFLDHNPEGPTLYGADIMVHPRHQHHGLAHALTDQTRLLVQEERLWRMVGASRVPGYGKHCATANIEQYVDAVENGELFDPVLSIHIKDGWTVVRPIWGYLQHDEDSAGWAVVIQWINPACPPPSEFNLRNLPASELGCAPGAASSKI
;
A
#
# COMPACT_ATOMS: atom_id res chain seq x y z
N MET A 1 14.08 14.57 2.03
CA MET A 1 13.72 15.59 3.05
C MET A 1 12.47 16.30 2.57
N LEU A 2 11.43 16.37 3.39
CA LEU A 2 10.17 17.05 3.09
C LEU A 2 10.43 18.57 2.89
N PRO A 3 9.91 19.21 1.81
CA PRO A 3 10.05 20.67 1.65
C PRO A 3 9.40 21.44 2.81
N ALA A 4 9.96 22.61 3.17
CA ALA A 4 9.59 23.34 4.38
C ALA A 4 8.13 23.88 4.40
N ASN A 5 7.48 23.95 3.25
CA ASN A 5 6.08 24.31 3.15
C ASN A 5 5.10 23.16 3.39
N TYR A 6 5.59 21.92 3.63
CA TYR A 6 4.75 20.78 3.94
C TYR A 6 4.98 20.26 5.36
N GLN A 7 3.92 19.81 5.98
CA GLN A 7 3.92 19.18 7.29
C GLN A 7 3.05 17.92 7.24
N ILE A 8 3.46 16.86 7.94
CA ILE A 8 2.61 15.68 8.14
C ILE A 8 1.97 15.77 9.52
N CYS A 9 0.68 15.56 9.58
CA CYS A 9 -0.13 15.52 10.78
C CYS A 9 -1.07 14.30 10.76
N GLN A 10 -1.85 14.13 11.82
CA GLN A 10 -2.89 13.12 11.89
C GLN A 10 -4.19 13.61 11.22
N LEU A 11 -5.04 12.65 10.84
CA LEU A 11 -6.35 12.91 10.26
C LEU A 11 -7.26 13.65 11.24
N GLU A 12 -7.87 14.75 10.77
CA GLU A 12 -8.83 15.53 11.51
C GLU A 12 -10.09 15.78 10.67
N PRO A 13 -11.27 16.02 11.27
CA PRO A 13 -12.52 16.23 10.53
C PRO A 13 -12.46 17.36 9.49
N SER A 14 -11.64 18.37 9.72
CA SER A 14 -11.42 19.49 8.78
C SER A 14 -10.75 19.08 7.46
N HIS A 15 -10.19 17.85 7.39
CA HIS A 15 -9.50 17.34 6.20
C HIS A 15 -10.42 16.53 5.27
N TYR A 16 -11.60 16.08 5.74
CA TYR A 16 -12.41 15.08 5.05
C TYR A 16 -12.83 15.48 3.65
N GLU A 17 -13.42 16.67 3.48
CA GLU A 17 -13.87 17.14 2.15
C GLU A 17 -12.72 17.21 1.14
N ALA A 18 -11.56 17.69 1.58
CA ALA A 18 -10.39 17.76 0.70
C ALA A 18 -9.84 16.37 0.34
N ILE A 19 -9.90 15.41 1.27
CA ILE A 19 -9.48 14.01 1.02
C ILE A 19 -10.41 13.33 0.02
N ILE A 20 -11.73 13.51 0.16
CA ILE A 20 -12.72 12.98 -0.77
C ILE A 20 -12.45 13.53 -2.19
N ALA A 21 -12.21 14.83 -2.31
CA ALA A 21 -11.88 15.45 -3.59
C ALA A 21 -10.54 14.93 -4.18
N ILE A 22 -9.55 14.62 -3.34
CA ILE A 22 -8.28 14.01 -3.79
C ILE A 22 -8.54 12.60 -4.31
N CYS A 23 -9.38 11.81 -3.61
CA CYS A 23 -9.74 10.46 -4.02
C CYS A 23 -10.37 10.44 -5.41
N GLU A 24 -11.35 11.32 -5.66
CA GLU A 24 -11.99 11.48 -6.98
C GLU A 24 -11.00 11.85 -8.09
N LEU A 25 -9.96 12.62 -7.77
CA LEU A 25 -8.92 13.02 -8.73
C LEU A 25 -7.91 11.92 -9.02
N VAL A 26 -7.56 11.12 -8.01
CA VAL A 26 -6.53 10.07 -8.11
C VAL A 26 -7.13 8.77 -8.62
N TYR A 27 -8.36 8.45 -8.23
CA TYR A 27 -9.08 7.24 -8.58
C TYR A 27 -10.46 7.54 -9.18
N PRO A 28 -10.53 8.11 -10.38
CA PRO A 28 -11.79 8.60 -10.97
C PRO A 28 -12.82 7.50 -11.29
N THR A 29 -12.41 6.24 -11.25
CA THR A 29 -13.27 5.07 -11.50
C THR A 29 -13.70 4.34 -10.23
N GLU A 30 -13.10 4.68 -9.09
CA GLU A 30 -13.40 4.08 -7.79
C GLU A 30 -14.39 4.95 -7.00
N THR A 31 -15.10 4.33 -6.05
CA THR A 31 -15.96 5.08 -5.13
C THR A 31 -15.07 5.82 -4.12
N PRO A 32 -15.18 7.15 -3.99
CA PRO A 32 -14.40 7.88 -3.00
C PRO A 32 -14.85 7.54 -1.58
N TYR A 33 -13.96 7.76 -0.62
CA TYR A 33 -14.28 7.64 0.79
C TYR A 33 -15.46 8.54 1.17
N THR A 34 -16.29 8.05 2.08
CA THR A 34 -17.34 8.84 2.74
C THR A 34 -16.81 9.54 3.98
N VAL A 35 -17.52 10.55 4.46
CA VAL A 35 -17.21 11.20 5.74
C VAL A 35 -17.28 10.21 6.91
N GLU A 36 -18.21 9.24 6.86
CA GLU A 36 -18.39 8.21 7.87
C GLU A 36 -17.16 7.27 7.94
N GLU A 37 -16.69 6.78 6.80
CA GLU A 37 -15.48 5.95 6.73
C GLU A 37 -14.23 6.69 7.22
N LEU A 38 -14.05 7.95 6.85
CA LEU A 38 -12.91 8.76 7.33
C LEU A 38 -12.99 9.01 8.85
N GLU A 39 -14.20 9.18 9.40
CA GLU A 39 -14.39 9.27 10.86
C GLU A 39 -14.10 7.94 11.54
N ASP A 40 -14.51 6.79 10.96
CA ASP A 40 -14.17 5.46 11.46
C ASP A 40 -12.65 5.26 11.47
N HIS A 41 -11.94 5.57 10.39
CA HIS A 41 -10.47 5.50 10.36
C HIS A 41 -9.83 6.29 11.49
N ARG A 42 -10.31 7.52 11.71
CA ARG A 42 -9.80 8.41 12.76
C ARG A 42 -10.07 7.86 14.16
N GLN A 43 -11.21 7.21 14.38
CA GLN A 43 -11.57 6.63 15.69
C GLN A 43 -10.90 5.28 15.95
N ILE A 44 -10.83 4.43 14.92
CA ILE A 44 -10.31 3.05 15.03
C ILE A 44 -8.79 3.04 15.24
N PHE A 45 -8.06 3.81 14.42
CA PHE A 45 -6.59 3.84 14.46
C PHE A 45 -6.04 5.23 14.13
N PRO A 46 -6.24 6.23 15.00
CA PRO A 46 -5.87 7.61 14.71
C PRO A 46 -4.40 7.80 14.38
N GLN A 47 -3.48 7.10 15.06
CA GLN A 47 -2.04 7.22 14.84
C GLN A 47 -1.57 6.66 13.48
N GLY A 48 -2.38 5.86 12.82
CA GLY A 48 -2.09 5.29 11.51
C GLY A 48 -2.65 6.08 10.31
N GLN A 49 -3.31 7.22 10.56
CA GLN A 49 -3.96 8.02 9.53
C GLN A 49 -3.18 9.32 9.31
N PHE A 50 -2.32 9.35 8.29
CA PHE A 50 -1.42 10.46 8.04
C PHE A 50 -1.95 11.39 6.94
N VAL A 51 -1.81 12.70 7.17
CA VAL A 51 -2.18 13.77 6.23
C VAL A 51 -0.98 14.67 6.00
N ALA A 52 -0.63 14.89 4.74
CA ALA A 52 0.36 15.88 4.33
C ALA A 52 -0.36 17.20 4.00
N MET A 53 -0.01 18.27 4.73
CA MET A 53 -0.56 19.61 4.56
C MET A 53 0.44 20.54 3.85
N ASP A 54 0.00 21.29 2.85
CA ASP A 54 0.71 22.50 2.44
C ASP A 54 0.34 23.63 3.42
N VAL A 55 1.25 23.92 4.35
CA VAL A 55 1.00 24.91 5.41
C VAL A 55 0.97 26.35 4.90
N THR A 56 1.50 26.61 3.70
CA THR A 56 1.46 27.96 3.12
C THR A 56 0.11 28.28 2.48
N ARG A 57 -0.59 27.24 2.00
CA ARG A 57 -1.91 27.34 1.39
C ARG A 57 -3.03 26.87 2.31
N ASN A 58 -2.67 26.24 3.41
CA ASN A 58 -3.60 25.58 4.34
C ASN A 58 -4.52 24.57 3.61
N GLU A 59 -3.91 23.71 2.76
CA GLU A 59 -4.64 22.72 1.98
C GLU A 59 -4.04 21.32 2.17
N VAL A 60 -4.89 20.29 2.08
CA VAL A 60 -4.46 18.89 2.08
C VAL A 60 -3.73 18.60 0.77
N ALA A 61 -2.50 18.11 0.88
CA ALA A 61 -1.65 17.77 -0.26
C ALA A 61 -1.57 16.27 -0.55
N GLY A 62 -1.85 15.43 0.45
CA GLY A 62 -1.87 13.98 0.31
C GLY A 62 -2.18 13.28 1.62
N VAL A 63 -2.40 11.96 1.55
CA VAL A 63 -2.74 11.11 2.70
C VAL A 63 -2.06 9.76 2.60
N HIS A 64 -1.89 9.09 3.72
CA HIS A 64 -1.57 7.67 3.81
C HIS A 64 -2.40 7.04 4.93
N PHE A 65 -3.30 6.14 4.55
CA PHE A 65 -4.18 5.42 5.46
C PHE A 65 -3.67 4.01 5.72
N THR A 66 -3.68 3.61 6.97
CA THR A 66 -3.15 2.32 7.39
C THR A 66 -4.04 1.67 8.43
N LEU A 67 -3.93 0.35 8.56
CA LEU A 67 -4.54 -0.40 9.64
C LEU A 67 -3.60 -1.54 10.08
N ARG A 68 -3.77 -2.04 11.29
CA ARG A 68 -3.03 -3.22 11.76
C ARG A 68 -3.84 -4.47 11.48
N LEU A 69 -3.17 -5.50 10.95
CA LEU A 69 -3.79 -6.78 10.64
C LEU A 69 -3.01 -7.92 11.28
N ARG A 70 -3.75 -8.95 11.66
CA ARG A 70 -3.20 -10.24 12.00
C ARG A 70 -3.30 -11.13 10.77
N MET A 71 -2.21 -11.15 9.97
CA MET A 71 -2.18 -11.80 8.65
C MET A 71 -2.40 -13.33 8.67
N ILE A 72 -2.54 -13.95 9.85
CA ILE A 72 -3.02 -15.32 9.96
C ILE A 72 -4.54 -15.43 9.69
N ASP A 73 -5.28 -14.33 9.87
CA ASP A 73 -6.72 -14.25 9.64
C ASP A 73 -7.03 -13.86 8.18
N PHE A 74 -6.01 -13.45 7.41
CA PHE A 74 -6.10 -12.99 6.03
C PHE A 74 -5.04 -13.64 5.16
N HIS A 75 -5.33 -13.77 3.86
CA HIS A 75 -4.30 -14.10 2.87
C HIS A 75 -3.64 -12.80 2.37
N ILE A 76 -2.33 -12.85 2.14
CA ILE A 76 -1.57 -11.69 1.65
C ILE A 76 -2.01 -11.23 0.24
N ASP A 77 -2.76 -12.07 -0.46
CA ASP A 77 -3.36 -11.86 -1.78
C ASP A 77 -4.88 -11.63 -1.73
N ASP A 78 -5.44 -11.41 -0.57
CA ASP A 78 -6.82 -10.94 -0.46
C ASP A 78 -6.95 -9.56 -1.12
N SER A 79 -8.14 -9.27 -1.66
CA SER A 79 -8.42 -7.98 -2.28
C SER A 79 -8.38 -6.84 -1.26
N TRP A 80 -8.27 -5.62 -1.76
CA TRP A 80 -8.35 -4.42 -0.93
C TRP A 80 -9.64 -4.41 -0.09
N ASP A 81 -10.78 -4.74 -0.70
CA ASP A 81 -12.08 -4.80 0.00
C ASP A 81 -12.06 -5.76 1.19
N VAL A 82 -11.43 -6.94 1.04
CA VAL A 82 -11.31 -7.92 2.12
C VAL A 82 -10.41 -7.41 3.23
N LEU A 83 -9.22 -6.88 2.88
CA LEU A 83 -8.22 -6.44 3.86
C LEU A 83 -8.65 -5.17 4.62
N THR A 84 -9.56 -4.38 4.07
CA THR A 84 -10.02 -3.12 4.64
C THR A 84 -11.46 -3.15 5.16
N ALA A 85 -12.13 -4.31 5.08
CA ALA A 85 -13.57 -4.45 5.36
C ALA A 85 -14.41 -3.45 4.52
N GLY A 86 -14.13 -3.42 3.20
CA GLY A 86 -14.82 -2.53 2.27
C GLY A 86 -14.49 -1.05 2.47
N GLY A 87 -13.30 -0.73 2.98
CA GLY A 87 -12.85 0.64 3.22
C GLY A 87 -13.17 1.19 4.62
N SER A 88 -13.93 0.47 5.44
CA SER A 88 -14.32 0.91 6.80
C SER A 88 -13.24 0.72 7.87
N PHE A 89 -12.24 -0.13 7.62
CA PHE A 89 -11.18 -0.54 8.55
C PHE A 89 -11.68 -1.25 9.84
N LEU A 90 -12.92 -1.76 9.84
CA LEU A 90 -13.49 -2.47 10.98
C LEU A 90 -12.73 -3.74 11.38
N ASP A 91 -11.93 -4.31 10.46
CA ASP A 91 -11.06 -5.45 10.73
C ASP A 91 -9.70 -5.05 11.34
N HIS A 92 -9.51 -3.77 11.69
CA HIS A 92 -8.34 -3.34 12.41
C HIS A 92 -8.16 -4.13 13.71
N ASN A 93 -6.97 -4.73 13.87
CA ASN A 93 -6.63 -5.48 15.09
C ASN A 93 -5.46 -4.78 15.81
N PRO A 94 -5.69 -4.16 16.98
CA PRO A 94 -4.64 -3.46 17.72
C PRO A 94 -3.47 -4.36 18.14
N GLU A 95 -3.67 -5.68 18.21
CA GLU A 95 -2.63 -6.67 18.48
C GLU A 95 -2.01 -7.23 17.18
N GLY A 96 -2.49 -6.82 16.00
CA GLY A 96 -1.97 -7.25 14.71
C GLY A 96 -0.51 -6.86 14.55
N PRO A 97 0.40 -7.79 14.20
CA PRO A 97 1.83 -7.52 14.09
C PRO A 97 2.25 -6.91 12.75
N THR A 98 1.35 -6.82 11.80
CA THR A 98 1.58 -6.27 10.46
C THR A 98 0.83 -4.97 10.28
N LEU A 99 1.51 -3.92 9.83
CA LEU A 99 0.85 -2.71 9.34
C LEU A 99 0.51 -2.89 7.86
N TYR A 100 -0.74 -2.73 7.50
CA TYR A 100 -1.19 -2.74 6.13
C TYR A 100 -1.38 -1.30 5.64
N GLY A 101 -0.68 -0.93 4.57
CA GLY A 101 -0.87 0.33 3.87
C GLY A 101 -2.04 0.19 2.91
N ALA A 102 -3.19 0.72 3.32
CA ALA A 102 -4.43 0.59 2.57
C ALA A 102 -4.47 1.54 1.37
N ASP A 103 -4.04 2.79 1.56
CA ASP A 103 -4.09 3.78 0.51
C ASP A 103 -3.06 4.90 0.72
N ILE A 104 -2.40 5.32 -0.35
CA ILE A 104 -1.52 6.48 -0.37
C ILE A 104 -1.86 7.34 -1.59
N MET A 105 -2.35 8.55 -1.34
CA MET A 105 -2.76 9.49 -2.36
C MET A 105 -2.01 10.80 -2.23
N VAL A 106 -1.58 11.36 -3.36
CA VAL A 106 -1.02 12.71 -3.43
C VAL A 106 -1.78 13.49 -4.49
N HIS A 107 -2.34 14.62 -4.09
CA HIS A 107 -3.06 15.51 -5.00
C HIS A 107 -2.18 15.85 -6.22
N PRO A 108 -2.68 15.78 -7.47
CA PRO A 108 -1.87 15.97 -8.69
C PRO A 108 -1.01 17.24 -8.70
N ARG A 109 -1.49 18.35 -8.12
CA ARG A 109 -0.72 19.60 -8.01
C ARG A 109 0.46 19.54 -7.05
N HIS A 110 0.50 18.55 -6.16
CA HIS A 110 1.52 18.36 -5.14
C HIS A 110 2.41 17.15 -5.39
N GLN A 111 2.24 16.46 -6.53
CA GLN A 111 3.12 15.38 -6.96
C GLN A 111 4.54 15.89 -7.25
N HIS A 112 5.51 14.99 -7.29
CA HIS A 112 6.93 15.28 -7.53
C HIS A 112 7.65 16.12 -6.45
N HIS A 113 7.01 16.36 -5.29
CA HIS A 113 7.62 17.03 -4.13
C HIS A 113 8.08 16.04 -3.04
N GLY A 114 8.07 14.74 -3.31
CA GLY A 114 8.50 13.71 -2.35
C GLY A 114 7.49 13.40 -1.23
N LEU A 115 6.21 13.81 -1.38
CA LEU A 115 5.20 13.63 -0.33
C LEU A 115 4.87 12.16 -0.06
N ALA A 116 4.74 11.32 -1.10
CA ALA A 116 4.49 9.90 -0.92
C ALA A 116 5.63 9.25 -0.13
N HIS A 117 6.89 9.56 -0.45
CA HIS A 117 8.04 9.10 0.30
C HIS A 117 8.01 9.56 1.77
N ALA A 118 7.70 10.84 2.02
CA ALA A 118 7.64 11.37 3.38
C ALA A 118 6.50 10.74 4.21
N LEU A 119 5.34 10.50 3.60
CA LEU A 119 4.23 9.78 4.23
C LEU A 119 4.62 8.32 4.55
N THR A 120 5.30 7.64 3.63
CA THR A 120 5.82 6.29 3.86
C THR A 120 6.86 6.26 4.98
N ASP A 121 7.77 7.24 5.04
CA ASP A 121 8.76 7.33 6.11
C ASP A 121 8.09 7.55 7.48
N GLN A 122 7.05 8.37 7.54
CA GLN A 122 6.27 8.56 8.77
C GLN A 122 5.60 7.26 9.23
N THR A 123 5.08 6.50 8.27
CA THR A 123 4.48 5.18 8.54
C THR A 123 5.53 4.17 9.01
N ARG A 124 6.75 4.20 8.46
CA ARG A 124 7.87 3.37 8.96
C ARG A 124 8.27 3.71 10.40
N LEU A 125 8.24 4.99 10.76
CA LEU A 125 8.47 5.41 12.15
C LEU A 125 7.42 4.80 13.07
N LEU A 126 6.13 4.84 12.69
CA LEU A 126 5.05 4.19 13.45
C LEU A 126 5.31 2.68 13.60
N VAL A 127 5.71 1.98 12.53
CA VAL A 127 6.04 0.54 12.57
C VAL A 127 7.16 0.27 13.56
N GLN A 128 8.18 1.14 13.65
CA GLN A 128 9.29 0.99 14.59
C GLN A 128 8.87 1.29 16.03
N GLU A 129 8.09 2.34 16.26
CA GLU A 129 7.57 2.76 17.57
C GLU A 129 6.64 1.69 18.16
N GLU A 130 5.71 1.16 17.35
CA GLU A 130 4.77 0.10 17.71
C GLU A 130 5.40 -1.31 17.71
N ARG A 131 6.68 -1.42 17.34
CA ARG A 131 7.42 -2.68 17.25
C ARG A 131 6.75 -3.72 16.36
N LEU A 132 6.12 -3.28 15.28
CA LEU A 132 5.59 -4.19 14.26
C LEU A 132 6.74 -4.76 13.45
N TRP A 133 6.60 -5.99 12.98
CA TRP A 133 7.69 -6.64 12.26
C TRP A 133 7.75 -6.29 10.77
N ARG A 134 6.62 -5.83 10.19
CA ARG A 134 6.57 -5.41 8.78
C ARG A 134 5.45 -4.43 8.46
N MET A 135 5.61 -3.78 7.32
CA MET A 135 4.52 -3.21 6.53
C MET A 135 4.24 -4.10 5.32
N VAL A 136 2.97 -4.18 4.91
CA VAL A 136 2.52 -4.81 3.67
C VAL A 136 1.62 -3.83 2.94
N GLY A 137 1.65 -3.85 1.63
CA GLY A 137 0.74 -3.10 0.77
C GLY A 137 0.66 -3.75 -0.61
N ALA A 138 -0.16 -3.22 -1.47
CA ALA A 138 -0.20 -3.63 -2.86
C ALA A 138 0.09 -2.43 -3.78
N SER A 139 1.13 -2.57 -4.59
CA SER A 139 1.50 -1.59 -5.59
C SER A 139 0.67 -1.80 -6.85
N ARG A 140 0.02 -0.75 -7.33
CA ARG A 140 -0.48 -0.73 -8.71
C ARG A 140 0.69 -0.86 -9.68
N VAL A 141 0.38 -1.31 -10.90
CA VAL A 141 1.36 -1.44 -12.01
C VAL A 141 0.81 -0.79 -13.29
N PRO A 142 0.53 0.53 -13.29
CA PRO A 142 -0.18 1.19 -14.39
C PRO A 142 0.57 1.17 -15.72
N GLY A 143 1.87 0.84 -15.71
CA GLY A 143 2.63 0.58 -16.93
C GLY A 143 2.28 -0.74 -17.61
N TYR A 144 1.79 -1.73 -16.84
CA TYR A 144 1.56 -3.08 -17.35
C TYR A 144 0.49 -3.16 -18.43
N GLY A 145 -0.56 -2.36 -18.36
CA GLY A 145 -1.59 -2.34 -19.40
C GLY A 145 -1.05 -2.12 -20.83
N LYS A 146 0.09 -1.45 -20.97
CA LYS A 146 0.77 -1.27 -22.28
C LYS A 146 1.65 -2.45 -22.68
N HIS A 147 1.95 -3.36 -21.76
CA HIS A 147 2.86 -4.51 -21.96
C HIS A 147 2.13 -5.86 -21.92
N CYS A 148 0.90 -5.93 -21.45
CA CYS A 148 0.15 -7.17 -21.23
C CYS A 148 -0.06 -8.03 -22.50
N ALA A 149 0.04 -7.43 -23.70
CA ALA A 149 -0.01 -8.17 -24.96
C ALA A 149 1.31 -8.89 -25.31
N THR A 150 2.43 -8.52 -24.69
CA THR A 150 3.79 -8.99 -25.07
C THR A 150 4.54 -9.66 -23.93
N ALA A 151 4.14 -9.45 -22.70
CA ALA A 151 4.73 -10.04 -21.50
C ALA A 151 3.65 -10.44 -20.50
N ASN A 152 3.85 -11.54 -19.78
CA ASN A 152 3.01 -11.84 -18.63
C ASN A 152 3.41 -10.94 -17.45
N ILE A 153 2.60 -10.94 -16.37
CA ILE A 153 2.81 -10.04 -15.24
C ILE A 153 4.12 -10.32 -14.51
N GLU A 154 4.51 -11.59 -14.37
CA GLU A 154 5.76 -11.98 -13.72
C GLU A 154 6.96 -11.43 -14.49
N GLN A 155 6.99 -11.59 -15.81
CA GLN A 155 8.05 -11.05 -16.68
C GLN A 155 8.13 -9.53 -16.60
N TYR A 156 6.97 -8.86 -16.53
CA TYR A 156 6.92 -7.41 -16.38
C TYR A 156 7.51 -6.96 -15.04
N VAL A 157 7.09 -7.60 -13.94
CA VAL A 157 7.57 -7.29 -12.59
C VAL A 157 9.06 -7.54 -12.47
N ASP A 158 9.56 -8.69 -12.96
CA ASP A 158 10.99 -9.02 -12.99
C ASP A 158 11.79 -7.93 -13.75
N ALA A 159 11.29 -7.48 -14.90
CA ALA A 159 11.95 -6.42 -15.67
C ALA A 159 11.98 -5.08 -14.94
N VAL A 160 10.93 -4.76 -14.16
CA VAL A 160 10.90 -3.55 -13.32
C VAL A 160 11.87 -3.69 -12.13
N GLU A 161 11.90 -4.84 -11.45
CA GLU A 161 12.85 -5.10 -10.35
C GLU A 161 14.31 -5.02 -10.80
N ASN A 162 14.62 -5.54 -12.00
CA ASN A 162 15.95 -5.49 -12.59
C ASN A 162 16.31 -4.10 -13.16
N GLY A 163 15.38 -3.14 -13.19
CA GLY A 163 15.59 -1.81 -13.74
C GLY A 163 15.62 -1.75 -15.27
N GLU A 164 15.16 -2.81 -15.94
CA GLU A 164 15.02 -2.90 -17.40
C GLU A 164 13.79 -2.13 -17.91
N LEU A 165 12.75 -2.06 -17.08
CA LEU A 165 11.54 -1.28 -17.30
C LEU A 165 11.28 -0.32 -16.14
N PHE A 166 10.62 0.79 -16.43
CA PHE A 166 10.14 1.73 -15.43
C PHE A 166 8.62 1.67 -15.35
N ASP A 167 8.11 1.29 -14.16
CA ASP A 167 6.70 1.44 -13.82
C ASP A 167 6.51 2.68 -12.94
N PRO A 168 5.51 3.54 -13.23
CA PRO A 168 5.33 4.81 -12.49
C PRO A 168 5.08 4.67 -10.99
N VAL A 169 4.61 3.49 -10.54
CA VAL A 169 4.29 3.23 -9.13
C VAL A 169 5.23 2.21 -8.52
N LEU A 170 5.34 1.00 -9.10
CA LEU A 170 6.16 -0.09 -8.57
C LEU A 170 7.64 0.29 -8.48
N SER A 171 8.20 0.97 -9.50
CA SER A 171 9.61 1.40 -9.47
C SER A 171 9.90 2.38 -8.34
N ILE A 172 8.91 3.21 -7.95
CA ILE A 172 9.06 4.14 -6.83
C ILE A 172 9.10 3.37 -5.52
N HIS A 173 8.21 2.40 -5.32
CA HIS A 173 8.20 1.55 -4.13
C HIS A 173 9.52 0.78 -3.97
N ILE A 174 10.01 0.14 -5.06
CA ILE A 174 11.30 -0.57 -5.03
C ILE A 174 12.44 0.37 -4.65
N LYS A 175 12.49 1.56 -5.25
CA LYS A 175 13.48 2.58 -4.92
C LYS A 175 13.40 3.05 -3.47
N ASP A 176 12.21 3.06 -2.91
CA ASP A 176 11.95 3.39 -1.50
C ASP A 176 12.25 2.21 -0.55
N GLY A 177 12.80 1.11 -1.05
CA GLY A 177 13.23 -0.03 -0.23
C GLY A 177 12.12 -1.02 0.13
N TRP A 178 11.00 -0.98 -0.58
CA TRP A 178 10.03 -2.07 -0.55
C TRP A 178 10.56 -3.25 -1.36
N THR A 179 10.22 -4.46 -0.93
CA THR A 179 10.51 -5.70 -1.65
C THR A 179 9.23 -6.27 -2.25
N VAL A 180 9.34 -6.79 -3.47
CA VAL A 180 8.26 -7.50 -4.14
C VAL A 180 8.04 -8.84 -3.45
N VAL A 181 6.77 -9.20 -3.23
CA VAL A 181 6.37 -10.51 -2.73
C VAL A 181 5.85 -11.35 -3.89
N ARG A 182 4.83 -10.86 -4.60
CA ARG A 182 4.27 -11.50 -5.79
C ARG A 182 3.23 -10.62 -6.48
N PRO A 183 2.97 -10.83 -7.77
CA PRO A 183 1.79 -10.29 -8.44
C PRO A 183 0.50 -10.94 -7.91
N ILE A 184 -0.59 -10.16 -7.90
CA ILE A 184 -1.96 -10.60 -7.58
C ILE A 184 -2.93 -10.03 -8.59
N TRP A 185 -3.94 -10.82 -8.96
CA TRP A 185 -4.98 -10.38 -9.87
C TRP A 185 -6.26 -10.02 -9.13
N GLY A 186 -7.00 -9.00 -9.62
CA GLY A 186 -8.29 -8.62 -9.06
C GLY A 186 -8.21 -7.86 -7.74
N TYR A 187 -7.06 -7.27 -7.44
CA TYR A 187 -6.88 -6.46 -6.22
C TYR A 187 -7.75 -5.20 -6.22
N LEU A 188 -7.76 -4.46 -7.33
CA LEU A 188 -8.69 -3.37 -7.62
C LEU A 188 -9.57 -3.75 -8.82
N GLN A 189 -10.88 -3.54 -8.69
CA GLN A 189 -11.85 -4.04 -9.68
C GLN A 189 -11.81 -3.28 -11.01
N HIS A 190 -11.43 -2.02 -11.01
CA HIS A 190 -11.53 -1.12 -12.18
C HIS A 190 -10.19 -0.51 -12.63
N ASP A 191 -9.06 -1.11 -12.23
CA ASP A 191 -7.72 -0.64 -12.62
C ASP A 191 -7.32 -1.15 -14.01
N GLU A 192 -7.87 -0.52 -15.07
CA GLU A 192 -7.57 -0.86 -16.46
C GLU A 192 -6.10 -0.60 -16.82
N ASP A 193 -5.47 0.43 -16.26
CA ASP A 193 -4.07 0.78 -16.51
C ASP A 193 -3.11 -0.33 -16.05
N SER A 194 -3.45 -1.02 -14.98
CA SER A 194 -2.73 -2.19 -14.47
C SER A 194 -3.27 -3.52 -15.04
N ALA A 195 -4.23 -3.48 -15.98
CA ALA A 195 -4.92 -4.67 -16.52
C ALA A 195 -5.46 -5.60 -15.41
N GLY A 196 -5.95 -5.04 -14.30
CA GLY A 196 -6.49 -5.77 -13.15
C GLY A 196 -5.44 -6.40 -12.23
N TRP A 197 -4.14 -6.11 -12.44
CA TRP A 197 -3.05 -6.63 -11.61
C TRP A 197 -2.56 -5.61 -10.59
N ALA A 198 -2.11 -6.11 -9.46
CA ALA A 198 -1.29 -5.39 -8.50
C ALA A 198 -0.11 -6.26 -8.07
N VAL A 199 0.84 -5.70 -7.35
CA VAL A 199 2.00 -6.42 -6.82
C VAL A 199 2.03 -6.23 -5.31
N VAL A 200 1.92 -7.33 -4.58
CA VAL A 200 2.12 -7.32 -3.13
C VAL A 200 3.56 -6.95 -2.84
N ILE A 201 3.73 -5.94 -2.03
CA ILE A 201 5.03 -5.43 -1.59
C ILE A 201 5.10 -5.44 -0.08
N GLN A 202 6.30 -5.57 0.47
CA GLN A 202 6.53 -5.49 1.91
C GLN A 202 7.80 -4.71 2.25
N TRP A 203 7.79 -4.12 3.42
CA TRP A 203 8.97 -3.57 4.08
C TRP A 203 9.12 -4.23 5.44
N ILE A 204 10.27 -4.89 5.67
CA ILE A 204 10.55 -5.58 6.93
C ILE A 204 11.22 -4.62 7.90
N ASN A 205 10.70 -4.54 9.12
CA ASN A 205 11.31 -3.75 10.18
C ASN A 205 12.61 -4.43 10.65
N PRO A 206 13.79 -3.82 10.43
CA PRO A 206 15.04 -4.46 10.79
C PRO A 206 15.25 -4.59 12.31
N ALA A 207 14.46 -3.84 13.11
CA ALA A 207 14.56 -3.85 14.57
C ALA A 207 13.60 -4.84 15.25
N CYS A 208 12.72 -5.50 14.49
CA CYS A 208 11.71 -6.40 15.04
C CYS A 208 11.67 -7.70 14.25
N PRO A 209 12.03 -8.86 14.85
CA PRO A 209 11.94 -10.14 14.17
C PRO A 209 10.47 -10.51 13.92
N PRO A 210 10.19 -11.36 12.92
CA PRO A 210 8.85 -11.87 12.68
C PRO A 210 8.36 -12.64 13.93
N PRO A 211 7.06 -12.54 14.27
CA PRO A 211 6.47 -13.34 15.33
C PRO A 211 6.69 -14.83 15.10
N SER A 212 6.73 -15.62 16.18
CA SER A 212 6.97 -17.07 16.09
C SER A 212 5.91 -17.83 15.27
N GLU A 213 4.71 -17.31 15.22
CA GLU A 213 3.60 -17.82 14.39
C GLU A 213 3.87 -17.64 12.88
N PHE A 214 4.71 -16.68 12.51
CA PHE A 214 5.22 -16.46 11.15
C PHE A 214 6.57 -17.12 10.92
N ASN A 215 6.90 -18.19 11.66
CA ASN A 215 8.11 -18.93 11.37
C ASN A 215 8.06 -19.39 9.91
N LEU A 216 9.05 -18.95 9.10
CA LEU A 216 9.15 -19.14 7.65
C LEU A 216 8.92 -20.57 7.17
N ARG A 217 9.04 -21.56 8.06
CA ARG A 217 8.76 -22.98 7.77
C ARG A 217 7.27 -23.33 7.76
N ASN A 218 6.42 -22.49 8.33
CA ASN A 218 4.98 -22.73 8.46
C ASN A 218 4.14 -21.76 7.62
N LEU A 219 4.78 -20.81 6.94
CA LEU A 219 4.09 -19.96 5.96
C LEU A 219 3.72 -20.83 4.75
N PRO A 220 2.49 -20.75 4.22
CA PRO A 220 2.18 -21.37 2.95
C PRO A 220 3.19 -20.89 1.90
N ALA A 221 3.53 -21.75 0.95
CA ALA A 221 4.53 -21.47 -0.09
C ALA A 221 4.28 -20.13 -0.80
N SER A 222 3.02 -19.67 -0.82
CA SER A 222 2.56 -18.38 -1.27
C SER A 222 3.12 -17.17 -0.48
N GLU A 223 3.46 -17.32 0.79
CA GLU A 223 4.01 -16.24 1.61
C GLU A 223 5.55 -16.20 1.62
N LEU A 224 6.20 -17.22 1.06
CA LEU A 224 7.65 -17.33 1.01
C LEU A 224 8.27 -16.78 -0.28
N GLY A 225 7.45 -16.27 -1.21
CA GLY A 225 7.95 -15.78 -2.50
C GLY A 225 8.50 -16.90 -3.42
N CYS A 226 8.30 -18.17 -3.07
CA CYS A 226 8.66 -19.28 -3.93
C CYS A 226 7.49 -19.59 -4.86
N ALA A 227 7.64 -19.29 -6.14
CA ALA A 227 6.75 -19.82 -7.16
C ALA A 227 6.64 -21.34 -7.01
N PRO A 228 5.44 -21.94 -7.14
CA PRO A 228 5.32 -23.38 -7.20
C PRO A 228 6.13 -23.88 -8.39
N GLY A 229 7.20 -24.63 -8.11
CA GLY A 229 8.03 -25.21 -9.13
C GLY A 229 7.16 -25.96 -10.13
N ALA A 230 7.36 -25.67 -11.42
CA ALA A 230 6.73 -26.38 -12.51
C ALA A 230 6.87 -27.89 -12.27
N ALA A 231 5.76 -28.54 -11.96
CA ALA A 231 5.71 -30.00 -11.89
C ALA A 231 6.05 -30.52 -13.28
N SER A 232 7.24 -31.08 -13.40
CA SER A 232 7.69 -31.79 -14.58
C SER A 232 6.71 -32.92 -14.84
N SER A 233 5.83 -32.79 -15.81
CA SER A 233 5.10 -33.92 -16.36
C SER A 233 6.06 -34.79 -17.14
N LYS A 234 6.53 -35.85 -16.52
CA LYS A 234 7.04 -37.04 -17.24
C LYS A 234 5.93 -38.06 -17.29
N ILE A 235 5.67 -38.46 -18.51
CA ILE A 235 4.96 -39.58 -19.09
C ILE A 235 3.60 -39.21 -19.65
#